data_362fc49ca475788f8c1c1d8131cf31b4
#
_entry.id   362fc49ca475788f8c1c1d8131cf31b4
#
_cell.length_a   1.000
_cell.length_b   1.000
_cell.length_c   1.000
_cell.angle_alpha   90.00
_cell.angle_beta   90.00
_cell.angle_gamma   90.00
#
_symmetry.space_group_name_H-M   'P 1'
#
loop_
_entity.id
_entity.type
_entity.pdbx_description
1 polymer ?
#
loop_
_entity_poly.entity_id
_entity_poly.type
_entity_poly.pdbx_seq_one_letter_code
_entity_poly.pdbx_strand_id
1 'polypeptide(L)'
;MTQYGFYFDNARCTGCRTCEMACKDFKDLSETMAFRRIFDYEGGDWKDNGDGTLSTTSYAYHVSAACNHCANPACMEACPAGAIEKDSDTRLVFVNQDACKGFGACVDACPYGVPILSKEDNKAYKCDGCIDRVKEGKNPICVDACPLRALEFGPIDDLRAAHGDVDTLGTLDDSTGPNVVFSPHRDASCGGEIVNPLELEHPTA
;
A
#
# COMPACT_ATOMS: atom_id res chain seq x y z
N MET A 1 -1.32 20.22 13.32
CA MET A 1 -1.81 19.25 12.31
C MET A 1 -0.92 18.03 12.40
N THR A 2 -1.50 16.86 12.62
CA THR A 2 -0.75 15.62 12.82
C THR A 2 -0.78 14.80 11.53
N GLN A 3 0.37 14.42 11.00
CA GLN A 3 0.43 13.50 9.87
C GLN A 3 0.20 12.08 10.35
N TYR A 4 -0.82 11.43 9.83
CA TYR A 4 -1.10 10.03 10.05
C TYR A 4 -0.47 9.17 8.95
N GLY A 5 -0.14 7.94 9.29
CA GLY A 5 0.48 6.98 8.39
C GLY A 5 0.23 5.54 8.81
N PHE A 6 0.88 4.63 8.12
CA PHE A 6 0.77 3.21 8.37
C PHE A 6 2.11 2.64 8.83
N TYR A 7 2.04 1.62 9.67
CA TYR A 7 3.14 0.69 9.91
C TYR A 7 2.77 -0.68 9.34
N PHE A 8 3.74 -1.37 8.79
CA PHE A 8 3.61 -2.72 8.28
C PHE A 8 4.76 -3.61 8.71
N ASP A 9 4.43 -4.64 9.50
CA ASP A 9 5.36 -5.70 9.88
C ASP A 9 5.34 -6.81 8.81
N ASN A 10 6.33 -6.78 7.95
CA ASN A 10 6.47 -7.73 6.86
C ASN A 10 6.76 -9.15 7.36
N ALA A 11 7.39 -9.29 8.53
CA ALA A 11 7.70 -10.60 9.11
C ALA A 11 6.46 -11.32 9.66
N ARG A 12 5.42 -10.56 10.02
CA ARG A 12 4.13 -11.13 10.48
C ARG A 12 3.16 -11.43 9.35
N CYS A 13 3.35 -10.84 8.18
CA CYS A 13 2.42 -11.01 7.07
C CYS A 13 2.54 -12.41 6.46
N THR A 14 1.42 -13.10 6.31
CA THR A 14 1.33 -14.44 5.69
C THR A 14 0.61 -14.40 4.34
N GLY A 15 0.43 -13.23 3.73
CA GLY A 15 -0.25 -13.10 2.44
C GLY A 15 -1.73 -13.50 2.43
N CYS A 16 -2.39 -13.54 3.58
CA CYS A 16 -3.77 -14.06 3.72
C CYS A 16 -4.85 -13.20 3.02
N ARG A 17 -4.51 -12.02 2.50
CA ARG A 17 -5.36 -11.08 1.76
C ARG A 17 -6.59 -10.56 2.53
N THR A 18 -6.74 -10.85 3.82
CA THR A 18 -7.88 -10.38 4.62
C THR A 18 -8.00 -8.85 4.63
N CYS A 19 -6.87 -8.14 4.72
CA CYS A 19 -6.85 -6.67 4.68
C CYS A 19 -7.28 -6.10 3.31
N GLU A 20 -6.95 -6.79 2.23
CA GLU A 20 -7.36 -6.45 0.86
C GLU A 20 -8.87 -6.66 0.70
N MET A 21 -9.37 -7.84 1.05
CA MET A 21 -10.80 -8.19 0.94
C MET A 21 -11.66 -7.28 1.81
N ALA A 22 -11.26 -7.03 3.06
CA ALA A 22 -11.98 -6.11 3.94
C ALA A 22 -12.02 -4.67 3.39
N CYS A 23 -10.95 -4.23 2.71
CA CYS A 23 -10.92 -2.94 2.05
C CYS A 23 -11.88 -2.89 0.85
N LYS A 24 -11.88 -3.95 0.02
CA LYS A 24 -12.79 -4.05 -1.14
C LYS A 24 -14.26 -4.03 -0.70
N ASP A 25 -14.61 -4.85 0.28
CA ASP A 25 -15.96 -4.94 0.82
C ASP A 25 -16.41 -3.62 1.46
N PHE A 26 -15.61 -3.06 2.36
CA PHE A 26 -15.95 -1.83 3.06
C PHE A 26 -16.09 -0.60 2.15
N LYS A 27 -15.31 -0.54 1.07
CA LYS A 27 -15.32 0.57 0.11
C LYS A 27 -16.22 0.31 -1.11
N ASP A 28 -16.90 -0.82 -1.14
CA ASP A 28 -17.77 -1.25 -2.26
C ASP A 28 -17.03 -1.16 -3.60
N LEU A 29 -15.80 -1.69 -3.64
CA LEU A 29 -14.95 -1.62 -4.83
C LEU A 29 -15.36 -2.70 -5.83
N SER A 30 -15.40 -2.32 -7.11
CA SER A 30 -15.61 -3.27 -8.20
C SER A 30 -14.54 -4.36 -8.23
N GLU A 31 -14.78 -5.41 -8.99
CA GLU A 31 -13.84 -6.53 -9.12
C GLU A 31 -12.47 -6.10 -9.62
N THR A 32 -12.41 -5.07 -10.45
CA THR A 32 -11.19 -4.55 -11.07
C THR A 32 -10.42 -3.55 -10.20
N MET A 33 -10.96 -3.11 -9.06
CA MET A 33 -10.32 -2.13 -8.19
C MET A 33 -9.82 -2.75 -6.89
N ALA A 34 -8.61 -2.40 -6.47
CA ALA A 34 -8.06 -2.72 -5.16
C ALA A 34 -7.25 -1.54 -4.62
N PHE A 35 -7.64 -0.99 -3.45
CA PHE A 35 -6.90 0.09 -2.80
C PHE A 35 -5.75 -0.42 -1.93
N ARG A 36 -5.82 -1.64 -1.48
CA ARG A 36 -4.74 -2.37 -0.81
C ARG A 36 -4.51 -3.66 -1.57
N ARG A 37 -3.24 -3.98 -1.82
CA ARG A 37 -2.80 -5.14 -2.60
C ARG A 37 -1.75 -5.92 -1.83
N ILE A 38 -1.69 -7.21 -2.08
CA ILE A 38 -0.66 -8.08 -1.51
C ILE A 38 0.24 -8.56 -2.64
N PHE A 39 1.51 -8.17 -2.57
CA PHE A 39 2.54 -8.65 -3.47
C PHE A 39 3.23 -9.86 -2.86
N ASP A 40 3.31 -10.94 -3.61
CA ASP A 40 3.95 -12.19 -3.21
C ASP A 40 5.33 -12.25 -3.86
N TYR A 41 6.37 -12.26 -3.02
CA TYR A 41 7.77 -12.34 -3.45
C TYR A 41 8.30 -13.73 -3.19
N GLU A 42 8.98 -14.31 -4.18
CA GLU A 42 9.65 -15.59 -4.08
C GLU A 42 11.06 -15.50 -4.68
N GLY A 43 11.95 -16.38 -4.22
CA GLY A 43 13.29 -16.49 -4.75
C GLY A 43 14.05 -17.67 -4.16
N GLY A 44 15.36 -17.77 -4.55
CA GLY A 44 16.22 -18.87 -4.18
C GLY A 44 16.09 -20.08 -5.10
N ASP A 45 16.92 -21.11 -4.82
CA ASP A 45 17.08 -22.27 -5.67
C ASP A 45 17.05 -23.58 -4.88
N TRP A 46 16.86 -24.68 -5.60
CA TRP A 46 17.03 -26.04 -5.13
C TRP A 46 18.30 -26.64 -5.73
N LYS A 47 19.08 -27.36 -4.91
CA LYS A 47 20.30 -28.04 -5.32
C LYS A 47 20.22 -29.51 -4.96
N ASP A 48 20.49 -30.38 -5.94
CA ASP A 48 20.74 -31.79 -5.70
C ASP A 48 22.19 -31.97 -5.19
N ASN A 49 22.35 -32.60 -4.03
CA ASN A 49 23.64 -32.86 -3.41
C ASN A 49 24.34 -34.11 -3.97
N GLY A 50 23.67 -34.90 -4.83
CA GLY A 50 24.20 -36.11 -5.45
C GLY A 50 24.25 -37.34 -4.53
N ASP A 51 23.73 -37.24 -3.33
CA ASP A 51 23.62 -38.32 -2.33
C ASP A 51 22.17 -38.76 -2.05
N GLY A 52 21.24 -38.29 -2.87
CA GLY A 52 19.79 -38.50 -2.70
C GLY A 52 19.12 -37.47 -1.80
N THR A 53 19.87 -36.45 -1.33
CA THR A 53 19.31 -35.32 -0.58
C THR A 53 19.25 -34.05 -1.42
N LEU A 54 18.35 -33.14 -1.07
CA LEU A 54 18.23 -31.81 -1.66
C LEU A 54 18.52 -30.74 -0.60
N SER A 55 19.17 -29.67 -1.01
CA SER A 55 19.30 -28.44 -0.23
C SER A 55 18.57 -27.31 -0.93
N THR A 56 18.06 -26.34 -0.15
CA THR A 56 17.34 -25.21 -0.73
C THR A 56 17.75 -23.89 -0.08
N THR A 57 17.76 -22.84 -0.87
CA THR A 57 17.82 -21.45 -0.43
C THR A 57 16.50 -20.72 -0.71
N SER A 58 15.42 -21.45 -1.07
CA SER A 58 14.13 -20.87 -1.39
C SER A 58 13.56 -20.09 -0.22
N TYR A 59 12.97 -18.97 -0.53
CA TYR A 59 12.26 -18.11 0.42
C TYR A 59 11.01 -17.50 -0.23
N ALA A 60 10.05 -17.12 0.58
CA ALA A 60 8.88 -16.35 0.18
C ALA A 60 8.51 -15.36 1.28
N TYR A 61 8.02 -14.19 0.88
CA TYR A 61 7.44 -13.20 1.78
C TYR A 61 6.39 -12.36 1.06
N HIS A 62 5.60 -11.61 1.83
CA HIS A 62 4.44 -10.89 1.30
C HIS A 62 4.50 -9.42 1.69
N VAL A 63 4.17 -8.52 0.77
CA VAL A 63 4.13 -7.08 1.03
C VAL A 63 2.72 -6.55 0.85
N SER A 64 2.14 -6.02 1.93
CA SER A 64 0.84 -5.36 1.89
C SER A 64 1.01 -3.87 1.59
N ALA A 65 0.70 -3.47 0.37
CA ALA A 65 0.85 -2.10 -0.11
C ALA A 65 -0.49 -1.38 -0.29
N ALA A 66 -0.49 -0.09 -0.04
CA ALA A 66 -1.60 0.83 -0.28
C ALA A 66 -1.06 2.24 -0.52
N CYS A 67 -1.91 3.29 -0.47
CA CYS A 67 -1.44 4.66 -0.51
C CYS A 67 -0.52 4.98 0.68
N ASN A 68 0.61 5.61 0.39
CA ASN A 68 1.58 6.01 1.40
C ASN A 68 1.26 7.38 2.02
N HIS A 69 0.18 8.04 1.61
CA HIS A 69 -0.25 9.36 2.08
C HIS A 69 0.90 10.37 2.21
N CYS A 70 1.71 10.45 1.18
CA CYS A 70 3.00 11.14 1.09
C CYS A 70 3.01 12.54 1.70
N ALA A 71 4.16 12.97 2.22
CA ALA A 71 4.36 14.35 2.66
C ALA A 71 4.22 15.34 1.49
N ASN A 72 4.78 14.98 0.33
CA ASN A 72 4.74 15.73 -0.91
C ASN A 72 4.08 14.88 -2.03
N PRO A 73 2.74 14.78 -2.06
CA PRO A 73 2.07 13.84 -2.96
C PRO A 73 2.17 14.30 -4.42
N ALA A 74 2.99 13.63 -5.24
CA ALA A 74 3.11 13.92 -6.67
C ALA A 74 1.77 13.85 -7.40
N CYS A 75 0.87 12.96 -6.99
CA CYS A 75 -0.48 12.85 -7.55
C CYS A 75 -1.33 14.10 -7.29
N MET A 76 -1.14 14.81 -6.17
CA MET A 76 -1.83 16.06 -5.85
C MET A 76 -1.28 17.21 -6.70
N GLU A 77 0.04 17.27 -6.82
CA GLU A 77 0.74 18.29 -7.59
C GLU A 77 0.43 18.20 -9.09
N ALA A 78 0.31 16.98 -9.61
CA ALA A 78 0.00 16.74 -11.01
C ALA A 78 -1.48 16.94 -11.38
N CYS A 79 -2.38 17.10 -10.42
CA CYS A 79 -3.82 17.15 -10.71
C CYS A 79 -4.25 18.51 -11.26
N PRO A 80 -4.64 18.63 -12.56
CA PRO A 80 -5.02 19.94 -13.12
C PRO A 80 -6.32 20.51 -12.54
N ALA A 81 -7.18 19.62 -12.00
CA ALA A 81 -8.45 20.03 -11.38
C ALA A 81 -8.31 20.35 -9.88
N GLY A 82 -7.13 20.14 -9.28
CA GLY A 82 -6.94 20.28 -7.84
C GLY A 82 -7.81 19.34 -7.01
N ALA A 83 -8.23 18.20 -7.59
CA ALA A 83 -9.17 17.28 -6.97
C ALA A 83 -8.53 16.35 -5.92
N ILE A 84 -7.21 16.33 -5.82
CA ILE A 84 -6.52 15.54 -4.78
C ILE A 84 -6.13 16.50 -3.65
N GLU A 85 -6.58 16.17 -2.48
CA GLU A 85 -6.48 17.04 -1.30
C GLU A 85 -5.87 16.29 -0.12
N LYS A 86 -5.38 17.05 0.87
CA LYS A 86 -5.00 16.54 2.19
C LYS A 86 -6.04 16.94 3.21
N ASP A 87 -6.50 15.97 3.98
CA ASP A 87 -7.37 16.24 5.13
C ASP A 87 -6.68 17.18 6.14
N SER A 88 -7.42 18.14 6.67
CA SER A 88 -6.87 19.19 7.54
C SER A 88 -6.34 18.65 8.88
N ASP A 89 -6.94 17.59 9.41
CA ASP A 89 -6.66 17.09 10.74
C ASP A 89 -5.63 15.96 10.73
N THR A 90 -5.81 15.00 9.80
CA THR A 90 -5.02 13.77 9.71
C THR A 90 -3.91 13.83 8.67
N ARG A 91 -3.96 14.80 7.74
CA ARG A 91 -3.08 14.93 6.59
C ARG A 91 -3.13 13.74 5.62
N LEU A 92 -4.14 12.90 5.73
CA LEU A 92 -4.38 11.82 4.77
C LEU A 92 -4.75 12.40 3.40
N VAL A 93 -4.24 11.79 2.35
CA VAL A 93 -4.46 12.23 0.97
C VAL A 93 -5.67 11.49 0.41
N PHE A 94 -6.62 12.22 -0.16
CA PHE A 94 -7.86 11.66 -0.76
C PHE A 94 -8.19 12.33 -2.09
N VAL A 95 -9.14 11.76 -2.82
CA VAL A 95 -9.69 12.34 -4.05
C VAL A 95 -11.07 12.92 -3.75
N ASN A 96 -11.22 14.22 -3.98
CA ASN A 96 -12.52 14.87 -3.98
C ASN A 96 -13.27 14.51 -5.28
N GLN A 97 -14.28 13.65 -5.14
CA GLN A 97 -14.99 13.09 -6.28
C GLN A 97 -15.81 14.15 -7.04
N ASP A 98 -16.25 15.21 -6.38
CA ASP A 98 -17.01 16.30 -7.03
C ASP A 98 -16.08 17.16 -7.92
N ALA A 99 -14.85 17.34 -7.49
CA ALA A 99 -13.83 18.09 -8.23
C ALA A 99 -13.13 17.26 -9.32
N CYS A 100 -13.13 15.92 -9.20
CA CYS A 100 -12.43 15.05 -10.15
C CYS A 100 -13.06 15.12 -11.55
N LYS A 101 -12.20 15.36 -12.56
CA LYS A 101 -12.61 15.45 -13.99
C LYS A 101 -12.01 14.33 -14.85
N GLY A 102 -11.37 13.32 -14.23
CA GLY A 102 -10.86 12.16 -14.95
C GLY A 102 -9.65 12.40 -15.85
N PHE A 103 -8.82 13.39 -15.55
CA PHE A 103 -7.63 13.68 -16.38
C PHE A 103 -6.56 12.57 -16.36
N GLY A 104 -6.56 11.68 -15.39
CA GLY A 104 -5.61 10.57 -15.30
C GLY A 104 -4.19 10.95 -14.84
N ALA A 105 -3.82 12.23 -14.84
CA ALA A 105 -2.47 12.67 -14.51
C ALA A 105 -1.95 12.20 -13.14
N CYS A 106 -2.84 11.95 -12.19
CA CYS A 106 -2.48 11.40 -10.88
C CYS A 106 -2.04 9.93 -10.94
N VAL A 107 -2.51 9.18 -11.94
CA VAL A 107 -2.10 7.78 -12.17
C VAL A 107 -0.67 7.76 -12.63
N ASP A 108 -0.34 8.56 -13.63
CA ASP A 108 1.00 8.62 -14.23
C ASP A 108 2.05 9.20 -13.27
N ALA A 109 1.63 10.16 -12.41
CA ALA A 109 2.53 10.83 -11.49
C ALA A 109 2.87 10.04 -10.21
N CYS A 110 2.09 9.02 -9.87
CA CYS A 110 2.30 8.28 -8.63
C CYS A 110 3.41 7.23 -8.78
N PRO A 111 4.56 7.37 -8.08
CA PRO A 111 5.65 6.39 -8.22
C PRO A 111 5.29 5.00 -7.68
N TYR A 112 4.20 4.91 -6.90
CA TYR A 112 3.71 3.65 -6.32
C TYR A 112 2.53 3.03 -7.09
N GLY A 113 2.09 3.65 -8.18
CA GLY A 113 0.97 3.16 -8.98
C GLY A 113 -0.34 3.03 -8.18
N VAL A 114 -0.64 3.94 -7.25
CA VAL A 114 -1.79 3.79 -6.34
C VAL A 114 -3.10 4.30 -6.92
N PRO A 115 -3.20 5.49 -7.56
CA PRO A 115 -4.44 5.95 -8.13
C PRO A 115 -4.88 5.09 -9.31
N ILE A 116 -6.18 4.83 -9.39
CA ILE A 116 -6.82 4.05 -10.47
C ILE A 116 -7.83 4.97 -11.15
N LEU A 117 -7.82 5.01 -12.47
CA LEU A 117 -8.85 5.69 -13.24
C LEU A 117 -9.96 4.70 -13.58
N SER A 118 -11.15 4.91 -13.04
CA SER A 118 -12.32 4.08 -13.32
C SER A 118 -12.83 4.30 -14.74
N LYS A 119 -13.12 3.24 -15.47
CA LYS A 119 -13.77 3.30 -16.78
C LYS A 119 -15.29 3.51 -16.69
N GLU A 120 -15.87 3.20 -15.55
CA GLU A 120 -17.32 3.30 -15.39
C GLU A 120 -17.79 4.76 -15.36
N ASP A 121 -17.06 5.63 -14.64
CA ASP A 121 -17.41 7.03 -14.43
C ASP A 121 -16.29 8.01 -14.81
N ASN A 122 -15.17 7.51 -15.31
CA ASN A 122 -13.97 8.27 -15.68
C ASN A 122 -13.43 9.15 -14.54
N LYS A 123 -13.48 8.66 -13.30
CA LYS A 123 -12.93 9.35 -12.13
C LYS A 123 -11.78 8.59 -11.52
N ALA A 124 -10.89 9.31 -10.86
CA ALA A 124 -9.77 8.70 -10.14
C ALA A 124 -10.21 8.21 -8.75
N TYR A 125 -9.74 7.03 -8.39
CA TYR A 125 -9.97 6.40 -7.09
C TYR A 125 -8.65 5.99 -6.46
N LYS A 126 -8.56 6.02 -5.14
CA LYS A 126 -7.42 5.52 -4.36
C LYS A 126 -7.78 5.35 -2.89
N CYS A 127 -6.92 4.67 -2.15
CA CYS A 127 -7.02 4.63 -0.69
C CYS A 127 -7.05 6.06 -0.11
N ASP A 128 -8.03 6.32 0.74
CA ASP A 128 -8.24 7.57 1.47
C ASP A 128 -7.80 7.47 2.96
N GLY A 129 -7.22 6.32 3.35
CA GLY A 129 -6.89 6.03 4.75
C GLY A 129 -8.12 5.78 5.63
N CYS A 130 -9.29 5.54 5.05
CA CYS A 130 -10.58 5.43 5.76
C CYS A 130 -10.85 6.67 6.64
N ILE A 131 -10.69 7.89 6.09
CA ILE A 131 -10.78 9.16 6.83
C ILE A 131 -12.01 9.23 7.74
N ASP A 132 -13.18 8.79 7.26
CA ASP A 132 -14.42 8.84 8.03
C ASP A 132 -14.32 7.99 9.31
N ARG A 133 -13.77 6.76 9.19
CA ARG A 133 -13.53 5.90 10.35
C ARG A 133 -12.54 6.52 11.33
N VAL A 134 -11.46 7.12 10.78
CA VAL A 134 -10.41 7.77 11.59
C VAL A 134 -10.98 8.96 12.36
N LYS A 135 -11.83 9.77 11.76
CA LYS A 135 -12.54 10.87 12.43
C LYS A 135 -13.50 10.40 13.52
N GLU A 136 -13.99 9.16 13.43
CA GLU A 136 -14.77 8.50 14.49
C GLU A 136 -13.88 7.85 15.58
N GLY A 137 -12.56 8.00 15.51
CA GLY A 137 -11.62 7.38 16.44
C GLY A 137 -11.39 5.86 16.22
N LYS A 138 -11.72 5.35 15.03
CA LYS A 138 -11.54 3.95 14.63
C LYS A 138 -10.32 3.82 13.71
N ASN A 139 -9.73 2.64 13.69
CA ASN A 139 -8.69 2.35 12.70
C ASN A 139 -9.26 2.23 11.27
N PRO A 140 -8.42 2.39 10.24
CA PRO A 140 -8.73 1.92 8.89
C PRO A 140 -9.14 0.45 8.90
N ILE A 141 -10.12 0.09 8.06
CA ILE A 141 -10.70 -1.27 8.06
C ILE A 141 -9.65 -2.38 7.83
N CYS A 142 -8.65 -2.12 7.00
CA CYS A 142 -7.57 -3.08 6.73
C CYS A 142 -6.70 -3.37 7.96
N VAL A 143 -6.56 -2.42 8.87
CA VAL A 143 -5.83 -2.58 10.14
C VAL A 143 -6.66 -3.46 11.09
N ASP A 144 -7.94 -3.12 11.28
CA ASP A 144 -8.82 -3.89 12.16
C ASP A 144 -9.01 -5.34 11.67
N ALA A 145 -9.04 -5.53 10.36
CA ALA A 145 -9.23 -6.84 9.74
C ALA A 145 -7.98 -7.74 9.77
N CYS A 146 -6.78 -7.18 10.02
CA CYS A 146 -5.55 -7.97 9.97
C CYS A 146 -5.49 -8.99 11.13
N PRO A 147 -5.58 -10.31 10.87
CA PRO A 147 -5.61 -11.31 11.95
C PRO A 147 -4.27 -11.41 12.69
N LEU A 148 -3.17 -11.11 12.00
CA LEU A 148 -1.81 -11.21 12.53
C LEU A 148 -1.29 -9.90 13.12
N ARG A 149 -2.10 -8.83 13.11
CA ARG A 149 -1.70 -7.51 13.57
C ARG A 149 -0.38 -7.02 12.93
N ALA A 150 -0.22 -7.34 11.64
CA ALA A 150 0.90 -6.88 10.83
C ALA A 150 0.74 -5.44 10.36
N LEU A 151 -0.43 -4.83 10.55
CA LEU A 151 -0.73 -3.44 10.18
C LEU A 151 -1.07 -2.65 11.42
N GLU A 152 -0.48 -1.45 11.54
CA GLU A 152 -0.86 -0.43 12.51
C GLU A 152 -1.13 0.89 11.78
N PHE A 153 -1.82 1.80 12.46
CA PHE A 153 -2.16 3.11 11.93
C PHE A 153 -2.16 4.14 13.06
N GLY A 154 -1.59 5.29 12.83
CA GLY A 154 -1.51 6.35 13.83
C GLY A 154 -0.71 7.56 13.35
N PRO A 155 -0.41 8.51 14.24
CA PRO A 155 0.55 9.57 13.97
C PRO A 155 1.89 8.97 13.52
N ILE A 156 2.41 9.44 12.40
CA ILE A 156 3.61 8.84 11.79
C ILE A 156 4.85 8.94 12.68
N ASP A 157 4.95 10.02 13.44
CA ASP A 157 6.08 10.21 14.37
C ASP A 157 6.04 9.19 15.52
N ASP A 158 4.86 8.84 16.00
CA ASP A 158 4.68 7.80 17.03
C ASP A 158 5.03 6.42 16.49
N LEU A 159 4.62 6.13 15.25
CA LEU A 159 4.96 4.86 14.58
C LEU A 159 6.48 4.76 14.35
N ARG A 160 7.14 5.83 13.92
CA ARG A 160 8.60 5.88 13.78
C ARG A 160 9.32 5.70 15.12
N ALA A 161 8.84 6.35 16.15
CA ALA A 161 9.41 6.20 17.50
C ALA A 161 9.29 4.75 18.02
N ALA A 162 8.20 4.05 17.68
CA ALA A 162 7.95 2.68 18.12
C ALA A 162 8.69 1.62 17.28
N HIS A 163 8.82 1.81 15.97
CA HIS A 163 9.24 0.78 15.01
C HIS A 163 10.48 1.14 14.19
N GLY A 164 11.01 2.36 14.33
CA GLY A 164 12.15 2.86 13.53
C GLY A 164 11.73 3.62 12.28
N ASP A 165 12.71 4.04 11.49
CA ASP A 165 12.53 4.97 10.37
C ASP A 165 12.63 4.31 9.00
N VAL A 166 12.40 2.99 8.89
CA VAL A 166 12.39 2.31 7.60
C VAL A 166 11.08 2.62 6.88
N ASP A 167 11.12 3.56 5.94
CA ASP A 167 9.97 4.07 5.18
C ASP A 167 9.90 3.52 3.74
N THR A 168 10.89 2.73 3.35
CA THR A 168 10.93 2.03 2.05
C THR A 168 11.31 0.57 2.22
N LEU A 169 10.83 -0.28 1.30
CA LEU A 169 11.27 -1.66 1.15
C LEU A 169 11.98 -1.81 -0.20
N GLY A 170 13.28 -2.06 -0.15
CA GLY A 170 14.07 -2.31 -1.36
C GLY A 170 14.13 -1.12 -2.32
N THR A 171 13.45 -1.22 -3.45
CA THR A 171 13.48 -0.24 -4.54
C THR A 171 12.33 0.78 -4.52
N LEU A 172 11.56 0.88 -3.45
CA LEU A 172 10.50 1.89 -3.36
C LEU A 172 11.10 3.29 -3.40
N ASP A 173 10.48 4.16 -4.21
CA ASP A 173 10.87 5.57 -4.32
C ASP A 173 10.49 6.33 -3.04
N ASP A 174 11.42 7.08 -2.47
CA ASP A 174 11.23 7.92 -1.29
C ASP A 174 11.03 9.42 -1.62
N SER A 175 11.13 9.80 -2.89
CA SER A 175 11.14 11.19 -3.36
C SER A 175 9.91 11.99 -2.94
N THR A 176 8.76 11.32 -2.72
CA THR A 176 7.51 11.95 -2.31
C THR A 176 7.31 12.02 -0.79
N GLY A 177 8.26 11.53 -0.01
CA GLY A 177 8.18 11.44 1.44
C GLY A 177 7.01 10.56 1.90
N PRO A 178 7.10 9.23 1.73
CA PRO A 178 6.04 8.30 2.15
C PRO A 178 5.83 8.35 3.66
N ASN A 179 4.56 8.34 4.09
CA ASN A 179 4.19 8.22 5.50
C ASN A 179 3.81 6.78 5.83
N VAL A 180 4.78 5.92 5.68
CA VAL A 180 4.69 4.50 6.00
C VAL A 180 5.98 4.09 6.72
N VAL A 181 5.86 3.14 7.64
CA VAL A 181 7.00 2.55 8.35
C VAL A 181 6.95 1.05 8.14
N PHE A 182 8.08 0.44 7.87
CA PHE A 182 8.21 -0.99 7.63
C PHE A 182 9.13 -1.66 8.65
N SER A 183 8.74 -2.86 9.10
CA SER A 183 9.70 -3.85 9.63
C SER A 183 9.89 -4.92 8.54
N PRO A 184 11.04 -4.93 7.85
CA PRO A 184 11.25 -5.81 6.72
C PRO A 184 11.30 -7.28 7.13
N HIS A 185 10.84 -8.18 6.26
CA HIS A 185 11.07 -9.61 6.42
C HIS A 185 12.58 -9.90 6.36
N ARG A 186 13.04 -10.93 7.08
CA ARG A 186 14.46 -11.32 7.10
C ARG A 186 15.04 -11.56 5.70
N ASP A 187 14.22 -12.04 4.77
CA ASP A 187 14.62 -12.36 3.40
C ASP A 187 14.36 -11.19 2.42
N ALA A 188 13.83 -10.05 2.87
CA ALA A 188 13.54 -8.91 1.99
C ALA A 188 14.81 -8.33 1.33
N SER A 189 15.98 -8.48 1.96
CA SER A 189 17.27 -8.08 1.40
C SER A 189 17.79 -9.02 0.30
N CYS A 190 17.22 -10.21 0.17
CA CYS A 190 17.60 -11.18 -0.87
C CYS A 190 17.02 -10.81 -2.25
N GLY A 191 16.10 -9.85 -2.31
CA GLY A 191 15.37 -9.52 -3.51
C GLY A 191 14.16 -10.45 -3.70
N GLY A 192 14.06 -11.07 -4.86
CA GLY A 192 12.96 -11.94 -5.25
C GLY A 192 12.14 -11.37 -6.40
N GLU A 193 11.37 -12.22 -7.03
CA GLU A 193 10.44 -11.84 -8.08
C GLU A 193 9.02 -11.79 -7.52
N ILE A 194 8.22 -10.88 -8.04
CA ILE A 194 6.79 -10.84 -7.73
C ILE A 194 6.12 -11.93 -8.56
N VAL A 195 5.55 -12.93 -7.87
CA VAL A 195 4.96 -14.12 -8.51
C VAL A 195 3.45 -14.01 -8.74
N ASN A 196 2.84 -12.91 -8.31
CA ASN A 196 1.45 -12.56 -8.60
C ASN A 196 1.34 -11.28 -9.44
N PRO A 197 1.77 -11.29 -10.71
CA PRO A 197 1.89 -10.11 -11.56
C PRO A 197 0.56 -9.37 -11.81
N LEU A 198 -0.58 -10.01 -11.67
CA LEU A 198 -1.90 -9.37 -11.75
C LEU A 198 -2.08 -8.23 -10.74
N GLU A 199 -1.35 -8.26 -9.62
CA GLU A 199 -1.33 -7.16 -8.66
C GLU A 199 -0.53 -5.95 -9.16
N LEU A 200 0.38 -6.14 -10.12
CA LEU A 200 1.15 -5.08 -10.76
C LEU A 200 0.34 -4.39 -11.87
N GLU A 201 -0.49 -5.16 -12.57
CA GLU A 201 -1.39 -4.60 -13.54
C GLU A 201 -2.49 -3.86 -12.79
N HIS A 202 -2.46 -2.52 -12.85
CA HIS A 202 -3.72 -1.82 -12.73
C HIS A 202 -4.56 -2.34 -13.88
N PRO A 203 -5.67 -3.03 -13.64
CA PRO A 203 -6.60 -3.23 -14.71
C PRO A 203 -6.90 -1.81 -15.17
N THR A 204 -6.31 -1.45 -16.29
CA THR A 204 -6.74 -0.27 -17.02
C THR A 204 -8.19 -0.56 -17.26
N ALA A 205 -8.91 -0.18 -16.28
CA ALA A 205 -10.32 -0.37 -16.24
C ALA A 205 -10.94 0.14 -17.49
#